data_e8a77e5e6f40b56922df38f1ca205b7f
#
_entry.id   e8a77e5e6f40b56922df38f1ca205b7f
#
_cell.length_a   1.000
_cell.length_b   1.000
_cell.length_c   1.000
_cell.angle_alpha   90.00
_cell.angle_beta   90.00
_cell.angle_gamma   90.00
#
_symmetry.space_group_name_H-M   'P 1'
#
loop_
_entity.id
_entity.type
_entity.pdbx_description
1 polymer ?
#
loop_
_entity_poly.entity_id
_entity_poly.type
_entity_poly.pdbx_seq_one_letter_code
_entity_poly.pdbx_strand_id
1 'polypeptide(L)'
;MSSSCPWTRRLAASEKKGGRKQAVIAQPGLQAAVEQAVADRTAGSPVDEQIRWTNRSPAEIAAEVVAQGFAVCGDTVRRILTEELGLSRRQAVKDEAASEFPQRDEQFEYIADLRRWYERRRWPVISVDTKKKELLGEFFRPGRAYTDGVLHVQDHDFVASENRLVPYGVFDPVRNEALVLLARGADTSELACDAIWRWWQRLGRRRYWHASGLLLLCDCGGSNGYRHHRFKEDLCDLAARLHRRIDVAHYPPGCSKYNPIEHRLFCHLTHSLHSVVLRSIEVARDLIARTTTATGLNVIAEIASRTYCKGRKATADFLQDMPIVYDDFLPQLNYTAPA
;
A
#
# COMPACT_ATOMS: atom_id res chain seq x y z
N MET A 1 -13.14 -68.09 -23.40
CA MET A 1 -12.46 -68.43 -22.14
C MET A 1 -12.23 -67.15 -21.37
N SER A 2 -13.14 -66.87 -20.49
CA SER A 2 -13.17 -65.68 -19.65
C SER A 2 -12.48 -65.99 -18.32
N SER A 3 -11.48 -65.22 -17.92
CA SER A 3 -10.92 -65.30 -16.59
C SER A 3 -11.29 -64.03 -15.81
N SER A 4 -12.19 -64.21 -14.89
CA SER A 4 -12.66 -63.27 -13.87
C SER A 4 -11.58 -62.98 -12.83
N CYS A 5 -11.31 -61.73 -12.58
CA CYS A 5 -10.42 -61.23 -11.52
C CYS A 5 -11.20 -61.13 -10.19
N PRO A 6 -10.74 -61.75 -9.10
CA PRO A 6 -11.48 -61.76 -7.82
C PRO A 6 -10.77 -60.90 -6.78
N TRP A 7 -10.88 -59.56 -6.86
CA TRP A 7 -10.47 -58.66 -5.73
C TRP A 7 -11.42 -57.49 -5.58
N THR A 8 -12.66 -57.78 -5.13
CA THR A 8 -13.49 -56.75 -4.48
C THR A 8 -13.48 -56.95 -2.96
N ARG A 9 -12.46 -56.45 -2.29
CA ARG A 9 -12.55 -56.24 -0.84
C ARG A 9 -13.42 -55.03 -0.60
N ARG A 10 -14.64 -55.29 -0.10
CA ARG A 10 -15.46 -54.24 0.60
C ARG A 10 -14.63 -53.73 1.76
N LEU A 11 -14.18 -52.46 1.71
CA LEU A 11 -13.71 -51.71 2.86
C LEU A 11 -14.95 -51.51 3.76
N ALA A 12 -14.98 -52.22 4.88
CA ALA A 12 -15.92 -51.95 5.95
C ALA A 12 -15.74 -50.50 6.41
N ALA A 13 -16.81 -49.75 6.40
CA ALA A 13 -16.81 -48.40 6.95
C ALA A 13 -16.40 -48.50 8.42
N SER A 14 -15.24 -47.95 8.77
CA SER A 14 -14.79 -47.80 10.15
C SER A 14 -15.80 -46.87 10.84
N GLU A 15 -16.54 -47.39 11.80
CA GLU A 15 -17.35 -46.59 12.73
C GLU A 15 -16.41 -45.55 13.36
N LYS A 16 -16.66 -44.26 13.11
CA LYS A 16 -15.95 -43.15 13.75
C LYS A 16 -16.16 -43.28 15.25
N LYS A 17 -15.17 -43.77 16.00
CA LYS A 17 -15.12 -43.69 17.45
C LYS A 17 -15.38 -42.23 17.84
N GLY A 18 -16.39 -42.04 18.74
CA GLY A 18 -16.88 -40.73 19.15
C GLY A 18 -15.74 -39.77 19.53
N GLY A 19 -15.61 -38.68 18.76
CA GLY A 19 -14.72 -37.58 19.10
C GLY A 19 -15.17 -36.91 20.41
N ARG A 20 -14.25 -36.16 21.02
CA ARG A 20 -14.54 -35.38 22.25
C ARG A 20 -15.76 -34.52 22.01
N LYS A 21 -16.79 -34.62 22.92
CA LYS A 21 -18.01 -33.81 22.84
C LYS A 21 -17.65 -32.34 22.70
N GLN A 22 -18.40 -31.61 21.89
CA GLN A 22 -18.18 -30.16 21.75
C GLN A 22 -18.35 -29.48 23.12
N ALA A 23 -17.52 -28.49 23.42
CA ALA A 23 -17.48 -27.84 24.73
C ALA A 23 -18.84 -27.24 25.13
N VAL A 24 -19.59 -26.72 24.16
CA VAL A 24 -20.96 -26.18 24.35
C VAL A 24 -21.95 -27.27 24.80
N ILE A 25 -21.83 -28.49 24.24
CA ILE A 25 -22.68 -29.63 24.63
C ILE A 25 -22.27 -30.17 26.01
N ALA A 26 -20.97 -30.14 26.31
CA ALA A 26 -20.43 -30.67 27.57
C ALA A 26 -20.67 -29.74 28.78
N GLN A 27 -20.86 -28.45 28.54
CA GLN A 27 -21.05 -27.43 29.57
C GLN A 27 -22.26 -26.54 29.21
N PRO A 28 -23.46 -26.92 29.66
CA PRO A 28 -24.69 -26.14 29.48
C PRO A 28 -24.48 -24.70 30.02
N GLY A 29 -24.86 -23.70 29.24
CA GLY A 29 -24.68 -22.28 29.60
C GLY A 29 -23.37 -21.65 29.17
N LEU A 30 -22.39 -22.43 28.69
CA LEU A 30 -21.12 -21.88 28.21
C LEU A 30 -21.27 -20.84 27.06
N GLN A 31 -22.17 -21.16 26.11
CA GLN A 31 -22.44 -20.23 25.00
C GLN A 31 -23.02 -18.92 25.49
N ALA A 32 -24.02 -18.99 26.41
CA ALA A 32 -24.63 -17.79 26.98
C ALA A 32 -23.61 -16.96 27.79
N ALA A 33 -22.72 -17.61 28.54
CA ALA A 33 -21.65 -16.92 29.27
C ALA A 33 -20.69 -16.20 28.33
N VAL A 34 -20.29 -16.81 27.21
CA VAL A 34 -19.47 -16.17 26.19
C VAL A 34 -20.23 -15.02 25.54
N GLU A 35 -21.51 -15.18 25.22
CA GLU A 35 -22.35 -14.14 24.63
C GLU A 35 -22.50 -12.95 25.58
N GLN A 36 -22.73 -13.18 26.87
CA GLN A 36 -22.78 -12.14 27.87
C GLN A 36 -21.44 -11.41 28.03
N ALA A 37 -20.33 -12.14 28.12
CA ALA A 37 -18.99 -11.54 28.19
C ALA A 37 -18.63 -10.67 26.96
N VAL A 38 -19.26 -10.95 25.82
CA VAL A 38 -19.18 -10.12 24.62
C VAL A 38 -20.11 -8.92 24.73
N ALA A 39 -21.37 -9.11 25.16
CA ALA A 39 -22.40 -8.09 25.23
C ALA A 39 -22.05 -6.94 26.19
N ASP A 40 -21.50 -7.27 27.36
CA ASP A 40 -21.17 -6.30 28.41
C ASP A 40 -20.11 -5.27 28.01
N ARG A 41 -19.35 -5.54 26.95
CA ARG A 41 -18.27 -4.67 26.46
C ARG A 41 -18.28 -4.54 24.93
N THR A 42 -19.41 -4.74 24.31
CA THR A 42 -19.59 -4.54 22.88
C THR A 42 -20.14 -3.15 22.67
N ALA A 43 -19.37 -2.32 21.96
CA ALA A 43 -19.92 -1.06 21.47
C ALA A 43 -20.77 -1.37 20.23
N GLY A 44 -22.00 -0.90 20.19
CA GLY A 44 -22.79 -0.83 18.98
C GLY A 44 -22.21 0.22 18.03
N SER A 45 -22.41 0.08 16.74
CA SER A 45 -22.12 1.17 15.81
C SER A 45 -23.08 2.34 16.12
N PRO A 46 -22.59 3.58 16.27
CA PRO A 46 -23.47 4.72 16.45
C PRO A 46 -24.31 5.03 15.20
N VAL A 47 -23.99 4.38 14.07
CA VAL A 47 -24.65 4.58 12.77
C VAL A 47 -25.51 3.37 12.36
N ASP A 48 -25.21 2.17 12.90
CA ASP A 48 -25.92 0.94 12.58
C ASP A 48 -26.04 0.04 13.81
N GLU A 49 -27.20 0.06 14.44
CA GLU A 49 -27.51 -0.73 15.64
C GLU A 49 -27.51 -2.26 15.41
N GLN A 50 -27.52 -2.71 14.15
CA GLN A 50 -27.53 -4.13 13.79
C GLN A 50 -26.13 -4.75 13.78
N ILE A 51 -25.06 -3.94 13.72
CA ILE A 51 -23.69 -4.43 13.72
C ILE A 51 -23.16 -4.55 15.15
N ARG A 52 -22.97 -5.80 15.59
CA ARG A 52 -22.31 -6.12 16.86
C ARG A 52 -20.82 -6.32 16.62
N TRP A 53 -19.98 -5.70 17.44
CA TRP A 53 -18.53 -5.87 17.37
C TRP A 53 -17.90 -5.88 18.77
N THR A 54 -16.77 -6.57 18.89
CA THR A 54 -15.94 -6.54 20.10
C THR A 54 -14.46 -6.53 19.69
N ASN A 55 -13.66 -5.75 20.40
CA ASN A 55 -12.19 -5.71 20.25
C ASN A 55 -11.49 -6.66 21.22
N ARG A 56 -12.21 -7.37 22.07
CA ARG A 56 -11.64 -8.33 23.02
C ARG A 56 -11.03 -9.52 22.30
N SER A 57 -9.90 -9.97 22.79
CA SER A 57 -9.29 -11.20 22.31
C SER A 57 -10.07 -12.43 22.85
N PRO A 58 -10.09 -13.55 22.12
CA PRO A 58 -10.67 -14.79 22.64
C PRO A 58 -10.06 -15.27 23.96
N ALA A 59 -8.80 -14.90 24.24
CA ALA A 59 -8.14 -15.24 25.50
C ALA A 59 -8.70 -14.42 26.68
N GLU A 60 -8.96 -13.14 26.50
CA GLU A 60 -9.56 -12.27 27.52
C GLU A 60 -11.00 -12.71 27.84
N ILE A 61 -11.78 -13.07 26.81
CA ILE A 61 -13.12 -13.61 26.99
C ILE A 61 -13.06 -14.96 27.72
N ALA A 62 -12.12 -15.83 27.36
CA ALA A 62 -11.92 -17.11 28.03
C ALA A 62 -11.57 -16.93 29.50
N ALA A 63 -10.70 -15.99 29.85
CA ALA A 63 -10.35 -15.71 31.24
C ALA A 63 -11.56 -15.30 32.10
N GLU A 64 -12.44 -14.46 31.54
CA GLU A 64 -13.66 -14.04 32.23
C GLU A 64 -14.66 -15.17 32.41
N VAL A 65 -14.85 -15.97 31.37
CA VAL A 65 -15.76 -17.12 31.40
C VAL A 65 -15.22 -18.22 32.34
N VAL A 66 -13.91 -18.39 32.43
CA VAL A 66 -13.27 -19.28 33.43
C VAL A 66 -13.51 -18.76 34.84
N ALA A 67 -13.49 -17.47 35.09
CA ALA A 67 -13.83 -16.87 36.39
C ALA A 67 -15.28 -17.12 36.80
N GLN A 68 -16.19 -17.38 35.84
CA GLN A 68 -17.58 -17.78 36.07
C GLN A 68 -17.76 -19.30 36.30
N GLY A 69 -16.65 -20.08 36.32
CA GLY A 69 -16.67 -21.51 36.62
C GLY A 69 -16.68 -22.44 35.41
N PHE A 70 -16.58 -21.95 34.19
CA PHE A 70 -16.52 -22.80 33.00
C PHE A 70 -15.08 -23.19 32.63
N ALA A 71 -14.91 -24.40 32.11
CA ALA A 71 -13.59 -24.86 31.63
C ALA A 71 -13.47 -24.59 30.10
N VAL A 72 -12.84 -23.49 29.73
CA VAL A 72 -12.73 -23.06 28.32
C VAL A 72 -11.36 -22.42 28.02
N CYS A 73 -10.86 -22.63 26.82
CA CYS A 73 -9.65 -21.93 26.32
C CYS A 73 -10.02 -20.97 25.18
N GLY A 74 -9.06 -20.05 24.85
CA GLY A 74 -9.28 -19.06 23.80
C GLY A 74 -9.65 -19.66 22.44
N ASP A 75 -9.13 -20.83 22.07
CA ASP A 75 -9.49 -21.49 20.82
C ASP A 75 -10.95 -21.97 20.80
N THR A 76 -11.46 -22.45 21.93
CA THR A 76 -12.85 -22.82 22.06
C THR A 76 -13.77 -21.60 22.00
N VAL A 77 -13.39 -20.49 22.68
CA VAL A 77 -14.10 -19.21 22.59
C VAL A 77 -14.11 -18.70 21.15
N ARG A 78 -12.96 -18.72 20.44
CA ARG A 78 -12.90 -18.31 19.03
C ARG A 78 -13.89 -19.11 18.18
N ARG A 79 -14.00 -20.42 18.39
CA ARG A 79 -14.94 -21.26 17.67
C ARG A 79 -16.40 -20.90 18.00
N ILE A 80 -16.72 -20.66 19.27
CA ILE A 80 -18.06 -20.20 19.66
C ILE A 80 -18.40 -18.86 19.00
N LEU A 81 -17.45 -17.90 19.00
CA LEU A 81 -17.64 -16.60 18.35
C LEU A 81 -17.94 -16.76 16.85
N THR A 82 -17.24 -17.67 16.16
CA THR A 82 -17.37 -17.82 14.71
C THR A 82 -18.53 -18.73 14.29
N GLU A 83 -18.70 -19.87 14.93
CA GLU A 83 -19.64 -20.90 14.52
C GLU A 83 -21.03 -20.67 15.11
N GLU A 84 -21.12 -20.23 16.40
CA GLU A 84 -22.40 -20.09 17.10
C GLU A 84 -22.94 -18.66 17.08
N LEU A 85 -22.05 -17.66 17.24
CA LEU A 85 -22.44 -16.24 17.29
C LEU A 85 -22.30 -15.51 15.96
N GLY A 86 -21.70 -16.13 14.93
CA GLY A 86 -21.51 -15.56 13.60
C GLY A 86 -20.53 -14.38 13.55
N LEU A 87 -19.72 -14.18 14.61
CA LEU A 87 -18.73 -13.11 14.70
C LEU A 87 -17.41 -13.57 14.09
N SER A 88 -16.94 -12.91 13.05
CA SER A 88 -15.64 -13.17 12.45
C SER A 88 -14.72 -11.95 12.55
N ARG A 89 -13.40 -12.18 12.65
CA ARG A 89 -12.43 -11.07 12.62
C ARG A 89 -12.49 -10.41 11.26
N ARG A 90 -12.92 -9.16 11.24
CA ARG A 90 -13.02 -8.35 10.03
C ARG A 90 -12.26 -7.05 10.24
N GLN A 91 -11.66 -6.55 9.19
CA GLN A 91 -11.19 -5.18 9.13
C GLN A 91 -12.30 -4.34 8.52
N ALA A 92 -12.49 -3.12 9.02
CA ALA A 92 -13.42 -2.19 8.40
C ALA A 92 -13.03 -2.01 6.93
N VAL A 93 -13.97 -2.25 6.04
CA VAL A 93 -13.82 -1.99 4.62
C VAL A 93 -14.02 -0.49 4.44
N LYS A 94 -13.06 0.16 3.80
CA LYS A 94 -13.27 1.53 3.35
C LYS A 94 -14.22 1.45 2.16
N ASP A 95 -15.45 1.85 2.34
CA ASP A 95 -16.30 2.15 1.20
C ASP A 95 -15.61 3.24 0.40
N GLU A 96 -15.41 2.98 -0.88
CA GLU A 96 -14.96 4.02 -1.77
C GLU A 96 -16.05 5.09 -1.70
N ALA A 97 -15.71 6.26 -1.13
CA ALA A 97 -16.55 7.43 -1.35
C ALA A 97 -16.66 7.52 -2.86
N ALA A 98 -17.81 7.16 -3.38
CA ALA A 98 -18.10 7.14 -4.78
C ALA A 98 -18.08 8.60 -5.28
N SER A 99 -16.89 9.13 -5.52
CA SER A 99 -16.77 10.14 -6.53
C SER A 99 -17.06 9.38 -7.83
N GLU A 100 -18.28 9.47 -8.28
CA GLU A 100 -18.72 8.96 -9.57
C GLU A 100 -17.88 9.68 -10.62
N PHE A 101 -16.75 9.12 -10.95
CA PHE A 101 -16.01 9.54 -12.13
C PHE A 101 -16.58 8.72 -13.29
N PRO A 102 -17.40 9.31 -14.15
CA PRO A 102 -18.21 8.56 -15.13
C PRO A 102 -17.38 7.68 -16.06
N GLN A 103 -16.17 8.12 -16.44
CA GLN A 103 -15.28 7.41 -17.35
C GLN A 103 -14.19 6.60 -16.60
N ARG A 104 -14.50 6.08 -15.41
CA ARG A 104 -13.52 5.37 -14.57
C ARG A 104 -12.95 4.12 -15.26
N ASP A 105 -13.83 3.28 -15.73
CA ASP A 105 -13.43 1.98 -16.30
C ASP A 105 -12.72 2.18 -17.64
N GLU A 106 -13.21 3.09 -18.47
CA GLU A 106 -12.57 3.46 -19.74
C GLU A 106 -11.14 4.03 -19.51
N GLN A 107 -10.91 4.80 -18.43
CA GLN A 107 -9.57 5.28 -18.09
C GLN A 107 -8.65 4.13 -17.68
N PHE A 108 -9.15 3.13 -16.96
CA PHE A 108 -8.36 1.93 -16.65
C PHE A 108 -8.01 1.14 -17.91
N GLU A 109 -8.93 1.01 -18.84
CA GLU A 109 -8.69 0.36 -20.14
C GLU A 109 -7.64 1.13 -20.94
N TYR A 110 -7.78 2.46 -21.03
CA TYR A 110 -6.80 3.33 -21.69
C TYR A 110 -5.40 3.15 -21.09
N ILE A 111 -5.26 3.20 -19.76
CA ILE A 111 -3.97 2.97 -19.08
C ILE A 111 -3.43 1.57 -19.42
N ALA A 112 -4.27 0.54 -19.42
CA ALA A 112 -3.85 -0.82 -19.73
C ALA A 112 -3.35 -0.95 -21.18
N ASP A 113 -4.02 -0.31 -22.13
CA ASP A 113 -3.62 -0.30 -23.54
C ASP A 113 -2.32 0.46 -23.76
N LEU A 114 -2.20 1.62 -23.16
CA LEU A 114 -1.00 2.45 -23.24
C LEU A 114 0.20 1.70 -22.63
N ARG A 115 0.03 1.06 -21.48
CA ARG A 115 1.06 0.19 -20.89
C ARG A 115 1.47 -0.93 -21.83
N ARG A 116 0.51 -1.66 -22.40
CA ARG A 116 0.80 -2.74 -23.37
C ARG A 116 1.56 -2.22 -24.58
N TRP A 117 1.24 -1.03 -25.05
CA TRP A 117 1.93 -0.38 -26.17
C TRP A 117 3.40 -0.08 -25.84
N TYR A 118 3.69 0.43 -24.63
CA TYR A 118 5.04 0.68 -24.13
C TYR A 118 5.83 -0.62 -23.89
N GLU A 119 5.21 -1.59 -23.24
CA GLU A 119 5.82 -2.87 -22.91
C GLU A 119 6.22 -3.67 -24.17
N ARG A 120 5.38 -3.67 -25.23
CA ARG A 120 5.72 -4.30 -26.52
C ARG A 120 6.94 -3.65 -27.20
N ARG A 121 7.15 -2.36 -27.00
CA ARG A 121 8.30 -1.62 -27.50
C ARG A 121 9.52 -1.74 -26.59
N ARG A 122 9.36 -2.37 -25.44
CA ARG A 122 10.37 -2.42 -24.38
C ARG A 122 10.78 -1.01 -23.93
N TRP A 123 9.83 -0.10 -23.91
CA TRP A 123 10.00 1.24 -23.40
C TRP A 123 9.59 1.30 -21.92
N PRO A 124 10.14 2.24 -21.15
CA PRO A 124 9.89 2.30 -19.72
C PRO A 124 8.45 2.70 -19.38
N VAL A 125 7.88 1.95 -18.48
CA VAL A 125 6.64 2.29 -17.76
C VAL A 125 7.02 2.41 -16.30
N ILE A 126 6.85 3.57 -15.71
CA ILE A 126 7.12 3.78 -14.29
C ILE A 126 5.89 4.31 -13.56
N SER A 127 5.72 3.83 -12.35
CA SER A 127 4.71 4.28 -11.40
C SER A 127 5.38 5.17 -10.37
N VAL A 128 4.84 6.35 -10.15
CA VAL A 128 5.45 7.37 -9.27
C VAL A 128 4.45 7.86 -8.25
N ASP A 129 4.93 8.07 -7.02
CA ASP A 129 4.15 8.66 -5.95
C ASP A 129 5.02 9.00 -4.73
N THR A 130 4.45 9.78 -3.81
CA THR A 130 5.04 10.09 -2.50
C THR A 130 4.49 9.16 -1.43
N LYS A 131 5.36 8.35 -0.83
CA LYS A 131 4.98 7.56 0.35
C LYS A 131 4.57 8.49 1.50
N LYS A 132 3.64 8.05 2.33
CA LYS A 132 3.32 8.74 3.59
C LYS A 132 4.61 9.15 4.29
N LYS A 133 4.65 10.44 4.71
CA LYS A 133 5.81 11.03 5.38
C LYS A 133 6.16 10.27 6.64
N GLU A 134 7.46 10.13 6.87
CA GLU A 134 8.01 9.47 8.03
C GLU A 134 8.61 10.49 9.00
N LEU A 135 8.58 10.19 10.29
CA LEU A 135 9.20 11.04 11.31
C LEU A 135 10.64 10.58 11.55
N LEU A 136 11.58 11.52 11.58
CA LEU A 136 12.96 11.29 11.98
C LEU A 136 13.14 11.70 13.44
N GLY A 137 13.79 10.84 14.22
CA GLY A 137 13.99 11.03 15.64
C GLY A 137 13.52 9.82 16.45
N GLU A 138 13.48 9.97 17.75
CA GLU A 138 13.08 8.92 18.69
C GLU A 138 11.55 8.86 18.85
N PHE A 139 10.84 8.68 17.73
CA PHE A 139 9.39 8.60 17.69
C PHE A 139 8.87 7.17 17.62
N PHE A 140 7.72 6.95 18.26
CA PHE A 140 7.01 5.68 18.21
C PHE A 140 6.63 5.28 16.77
N ARG A 141 6.86 4.01 16.45
CA ARG A 141 6.37 3.36 15.21
C ARG A 141 5.63 2.08 15.54
N PRO A 142 4.47 1.85 14.91
CA PRO A 142 3.75 0.60 15.09
C PRO A 142 4.59 -0.62 14.72
N GLY A 143 4.35 -1.73 15.41
CA GLY A 143 4.98 -3.01 15.15
C GLY A 143 5.65 -3.57 16.40
N ARG A 144 6.30 -4.74 16.25
CA ARG A 144 7.04 -5.42 17.30
C ARG A 144 8.37 -5.91 16.73
N ALA A 145 9.46 -5.70 17.46
CA ALA A 145 10.78 -6.22 17.11
C ALA A 145 11.36 -6.95 18.33
N TYR A 146 12.27 -7.90 18.09
CA TYR A 146 13.07 -8.47 19.15
C TYR A 146 14.18 -7.50 19.49
N THR A 147 14.28 -7.12 20.77
CA THR A 147 15.30 -6.21 21.29
C THR A 147 15.87 -6.79 22.59
N ASP A 148 17.08 -6.45 22.90
CA ASP A 148 17.77 -6.83 24.14
C ASP A 148 17.40 -5.94 25.34
N GLY A 149 16.64 -4.86 25.10
CA GLY A 149 16.16 -3.94 26.12
C GLY A 149 14.90 -3.17 25.69
N VAL A 150 14.32 -2.44 26.65
CA VAL A 150 13.15 -1.59 26.38
C VAL A 150 13.61 -0.34 25.63
N LEU A 151 12.97 -0.07 24.50
CA LEU A 151 13.16 1.17 23.74
C LEU A 151 12.13 2.20 24.20
N HIS A 152 12.59 3.26 24.83
CA HIS A 152 11.77 4.42 25.16
C HIS A 152 11.78 5.38 23.99
N VAL A 153 10.61 5.77 23.52
CA VAL A 153 10.42 6.68 22.37
C VAL A 153 9.39 7.74 22.75
N GLN A 154 9.46 8.88 22.08
CA GLN A 154 8.53 9.98 22.27
C GLN A 154 7.23 9.73 21.50
N ASP A 155 6.12 10.19 22.07
CA ASP A 155 4.86 10.30 21.35
C ASP A 155 4.86 11.53 20.41
N HIS A 156 3.91 11.62 19.48
CA HIS A 156 4.00 12.47 18.28
C HIS A 156 3.78 13.98 18.54
N ASP A 157 3.53 14.42 19.74
CA ASP A 157 2.85 15.70 20.00
C ASP A 157 3.60 16.98 19.61
N PHE A 158 4.92 16.94 19.35
CA PHE A 158 5.70 18.13 18.97
C PHE A 158 6.77 17.85 17.91
N VAL A 159 6.34 17.52 16.69
CA VAL A 159 7.29 17.28 15.58
C VAL A 159 7.55 18.56 14.81
N ALA A 160 8.75 19.09 14.91
CA ALA A 160 9.22 20.15 14.02
C ALA A 160 9.15 19.70 12.56
N SER A 161 8.79 20.60 11.65
CA SER A 161 8.64 20.29 10.21
C SER A 161 9.89 19.71 9.57
N GLU A 162 11.07 20.06 10.06
CA GLU A 162 12.40 19.59 9.66
C GLU A 162 12.65 18.09 9.99
N ASN A 163 11.91 17.55 10.94
CA ASN A 163 11.99 16.12 11.27
C ASN A 163 11.09 15.23 10.40
N ARG A 164 10.48 15.79 9.35
CA ARG A 164 9.65 15.03 8.42
C ARG A 164 10.46 14.63 7.19
N LEU A 165 10.52 13.32 6.99
CA LEU A 165 11.09 12.70 5.79
C LEU A 165 10.01 12.51 4.75
N VAL A 166 10.30 12.88 3.51
CA VAL A 166 9.43 12.70 2.34
C VAL A 166 10.09 11.65 1.44
N PRO A 167 9.66 10.39 1.46
CA PRO A 167 10.14 9.38 0.53
C PRO A 167 9.35 9.48 -0.77
N TYR A 168 10.01 9.85 -1.86
CA TYR A 168 9.43 9.84 -3.20
C TYR A 168 9.88 8.59 -3.95
N GLY A 169 8.93 7.79 -4.42
CA GLY A 169 9.18 6.53 -5.10
C GLY A 169 9.04 6.64 -6.61
N VAL A 170 9.93 5.96 -7.33
CA VAL A 170 9.86 5.70 -8.76
C VAL A 170 10.02 4.20 -8.95
N PHE A 171 8.96 3.52 -9.36
CA PHE A 171 8.88 2.07 -9.46
C PHE A 171 8.66 1.61 -10.90
N ASP A 172 9.51 0.74 -11.38
CA ASP A 172 9.37 0.03 -12.65
C ASP A 172 8.63 -1.30 -12.40
N PRO A 173 7.33 -1.41 -12.74
CA PRO A 173 6.54 -2.60 -12.48
C PRO A 173 6.93 -3.79 -13.37
N VAL A 174 7.59 -3.55 -14.51
CA VAL A 174 8.03 -4.60 -15.43
C VAL A 174 9.29 -5.27 -14.91
N ARG A 175 10.22 -4.47 -14.38
CA ARG A 175 11.51 -4.93 -13.86
C ARG A 175 11.48 -5.30 -12.38
N ASN A 176 10.45 -4.89 -11.66
CA ASN A 176 10.38 -4.98 -10.21
C ASN A 176 11.56 -4.26 -9.52
N GLU A 177 11.95 -3.09 -10.07
CA GLU A 177 13.05 -2.26 -9.61
C GLU A 177 12.52 -0.88 -9.21
N ALA A 178 13.06 -0.30 -8.14
CA ALA A 178 12.65 1.00 -7.66
C ALA A 178 13.83 1.91 -7.30
N LEU A 179 13.62 3.21 -7.43
CA LEU A 179 14.42 4.21 -6.76
C LEU A 179 13.53 4.99 -5.79
N VAL A 180 14.00 5.17 -4.56
CA VAL A 180 13.35 6.00 -3.54
C VAL A 180 14.28 7.16 -3.20
N LEU A 181 13.83 8.39 -3.53
CA LEU A 181 14.53 9.60 -3.17
C LEU A 181 14.00 10.13 -1.85
N LEU A 182 14.87 10.22 -0.86
CA LEU A 182 14.56 10.68 0.48
C LEU A 182 14.86 12.17 0.59
N ALA A 183 13.83 12.97 0.81
CA ALA A 183 13.96 14.42 0.91
C ALA A 183 13.52 14.93 2.28
N ARG A 184 14.11 16.04 2.71
CA ARG A 184 13.61 16.88 3.80
C ARG A 184 12.74 17.99 3.22
N GLY A 185 11.78 18.49 3.99
CA GLY A 185 10.93 19.59 3.60
C GLY A 185 9.60 19.15 3.01
N ALA A 186 9.29 19.59 1.80
CA ALA A 186 7.97 19.44 1.20
C ALA A 186 7.95 18.43 0.05
N ASP A 187 6.81 17.79 -0.12
CA ASP A 187 6.43 17.11 -1.34
C ASP A 187 6.13 18.15 -2.43
N THR A 188 6.90 18.13 -3.51
CA THR A 188 6.82 19.11 -4.62
C THR A 188 7.03 18.44 -5.97
N SER A 189 6.57 19.09 -7.04
CA SER A 189 6.80 18.64 -8.41
C SER A 189 8.29 18.55 -8.77
N GLU A 190 9.13 19.44 -8.20
CA GLU A 190 10.59 19.38 -8.37
C GLU A 190 11.18 18.10 -7.77
N LEU A 191 10.70 17.68 -6.58
CA LEU A 191 11.12 16.41 -5.97
C LEU A 191 10.76 15.24 -6.87
N ALA A 192 9.55 15.26 -7.43
CA ALA A 192 9.08 14.24 -8.37
C ALA A 192 10.02 14.14 -9.59
N CYS A 193 10.29 15.26 -10.24
CA CYS A 193 11.14 15.30 -11.43
C CYS A 193 12.61 14.93 -11.12
N ASP A 194 13.14 15.35 -9.96
CA ASP A 194 14.47 14.93 -9.51
C ASP A 194 14.56 13.43 -9.24
N ALA A 195 13.52 12.85 -8.65
CA ALA A 195 13.46 11.41 -8.41
C ALA A 195 13.41 10.61 -9.73
N ILE A 196 12.61 11.05 -10.70
CA ILE A 196 12.54 10.44 -12.03
C ILE A 196 13.89 10.58 -12.77
N TRP A 197 14.51 11.76 -12.70
CA TRP A 197 15.85 11.96 -13.27
C TRP A 197 16.87 11.02 -12.65
N ARG A 198 16.91 10.88 -11.32
CA ARG A 198 17.81 9.96 -10.62
C ARG A 198 17.55 8.50 -10.98
N TRP A 199 16.26 8.10 -11.03
CA TRP A 199 15.88 6.77 -11.51
C TRP A 199 16.43 6.53 -12.92
N TRP A 200 16.28 7.51 -13.84
CA TRP A 200 16.83 7.39 -15.19
C TRP A 200 18.34 7.20 -15.16
N GLN A 201 19.07 7.99 -14.38
CA GLN A 201 20.54 7.90 -14.29
C GLN A 201 21.01 6.56 -13.71
N ARG A 202 20.32 6.02 -12.73
CA ARG A 202 20.71 4.79 -12.02
C ARG A 202 20.27 3.52 -12.73
N LEU A 203 19.06 3.49 -13.24
CA LEU A 203 18.40 2.30 -13.78
C LEU A 203 17.98 2.49 -15.24
N GLY A 204 17.22 3.54 -15.54
CA GLY A 204 16.53 3.71 -16.81
C GLY A 204 17.46 3.75 -18.02
N ARG A 205 18.51 4.57 -18.02
CA ARG A 205 19.39 4.75 -19.16
C ARG A 205 20.11 3.48 -19.63
N ARG A 206 20.38 2.54 -18.73
CA ARG A 206 21.00 1.25 -19.07
C ARG A 206 19.97 0.25 -19.61
N ARG A 207 18.75 0.30 -19.09
CA ARG A 207 17.67 -0.63 -19.41
C ARG A 207 16.96 -0.25 -20.70
N TYR A 208 16.79 1.06 -20.91
CA TYR A 208 15.91 1.64 -21.91
C TYR A 208 16.62 2.67 -22.81
N TRP A 209 17.90 2.44 -23.12
CA TRP A 209 18.73 3.35 -23.89
C TRP A 209 18.14 3.69 -25.26
N HIS A 210 17.39 2.76 -25.85
CA HIS A 210 16.73 2.86 -27.16
C HIS A 210 15.34 3.52 -27.11
N ALA A 211 14.78 3.75 -25.93
CA ALA A 211 13.42 4.28 -25.80
C ALA A 211 13.38 5.76 -26.21
N SER A 212 12.39 6.14 -27.01
CA SER A 212 12.13 7.54 -27.37
C SER A 212 11.13 8.21 -26.45
N GLY A 213 10.49 7.46 -25.57
CA GLY A 213 9.51 7.96 -24.60
C GLY A 213 9.51 7.19 -23.29
N LEU A 214 8.87 7.77 -22.30
CA LEU A 214 8.69 7.27 -20.95
C LEU A 214 7.22 7.43 -20.57
N LEU A 215 6.58 6.37 -20.07
CA LEU A 215 5.23 6.44 -19.52
C LEU A 215 5.28 6.61 -18.00
N LEU A 216 4.66 7.67 -17.50
CA LEU A 216 4.42 7.92 -16.09
C LEU A 216 2.99 7.52 -15.72
N LEU A 217 2.87 6.64 -14.74
CA LEU A 217 1.60 6.32 -14.08
C LEU A 217 1.55 7.08 -12.75
N CYS A 218 0.60 7.98 -12.62
CA CYS A 218 0.40 8.85 -11.46
C CYS A 218 -0.97 8.64 -10.85
N ASP A 219 -1.13 8.99 -9.59
CA ASP A 219 -2.47 9.24 -9.03
C ASP A 219 -2.94 10.68 -9.34
N CYS A 220 -4.15 11.03 -8.89
CA CYS A 220 -4.69 12.37 -9.08
C CYS A 220 -4.33 13.34 -7.95
N GLY A 221 -3.68 12.85 -6.89
CA GLY A 221 -3.35 13.61 -5.69
C GLY A 221 -1.91 14.09 -5.63
N GLY A 222 -1.55 14.75 -4.51
CA GLY A 222 -0.18 15.13 -4.22
C GLY A 222 0.41 16.19 -5.14
N SER A 223 1.73 16.25 -5.15
CA SER A 223 2.50 17.24 -5.91
C SER A 223 2.51 17.00 -7.42
N ASN A 224 2.22 15.78 -7.84
CA ASN A 224 2.13 15.32 -9.23
C ASN A 224 0.69 15.20 -9.73
N GLY A 225 -0.27 15.82 -9.05
CA GLY A 225 -1.67 15.81 -9.47
C GLY A 225 -1.91 16.53 -10.80
N TYR A 226 -2.86 16.01 -11.58
CA TYR A 226 -3.15 16.47 -12.96
C TYR A 226 -3.51 17.96 -13.11
N ARG A 227 -3.97 18.60 -12.02
CA ARG A 227 -4.35 20.03 -12.00
C ARG A 227 -3.16 20.98 -11.84
N HIS A 228 -1.97 20.47 -11.54
CA HIS A 228 -0.83 21.30 -11.21
C HIS A 228 -0.03 21.70 -12.47
N HIS A 229 -0.21 22.93 -12.94
CA HIS A 229 0.58 23.49 -14.06
C HIS A 229 2.07 23.48 -13.76
N ARG A 230 2.47 23.69 -12.50
CA ARG A 230 3.89 23.63 -12.13
C ARG A 230 4.49 22.24 -12.37
N PHE A 231 3.73 21.17 -12.10
CA PHE A 231 4.19 19.81 -12.41
C PHE A 231 4.38 19.60 -13.92
N LYS A 232 3.48 20.14 -14.74
CA LYS A 232 3.59 20.07 -16.21
C LYS A 232 4.81 20.81 -16.72
N GLU A 233 5.13 21.99 -16.16
CA GLU A 233 6.32 22.74 -16.48
C GLU A 233 7.59 21.98 -16.09
N ASP A 234 7.69 21.47 -14.85
CA ASP A 234 8.82 20.67 -14.41
C ASP A 234 9.01 19.38 -15.25
N LEU A 235 7.89 18.79 -15.75
CA LEU A 235 7.94 17.64 -16.66
C LEU A 235 8.50 18.03 -18.05
N CYS A 236 8.16 19.20 -18.59
CA CYS A 236 8.73 19.66 -19.85
C CYS A 236 10.25 19.88 -19.71
N ASP A 237 10.69 20.50 -18.61
CA ASP A 237 12.12 20.66 -18.31
C ASP A 237 12.82 19.29 -18.19
N LEU A 238 12.16 18.32 -17.56
CA LEU A 238 12.66 16.96 -17.45
C LEU A 238 12.71 16.25 -18.81
N ALA A 239 11.67 16.36 -19.64
CA ALA A 239 11.60 15.76 -20.96
C ALA A 239 12.73 16.28 -21.87
N ALA A 240 12.93 17.60 -21.89
CA ALA A 240 14.05 18.24 -22.59
C ALA A 240 15.40 17.73 -22.08
N ARG A 241 15.59 17.62 -20.77
CA ARG A 241 16.81 17.10 -20.15
C ARG A 241 17.07 15.63 -20.46
N LEU A 242 16.00 14.83 -20.57
CA LEU A 242 16.08 13.42 -20.96
C LEU A 242 16.27 13.22 -22.46
N HIS A 243 15.97 14.22 -23.28
CA HIS A 243 15.78 14.11 -24.73
C HIS A 243 14.79 13.01 -25.09
N ARG A 244 13.67 12.96 -24.36
CA ARG A 244 12.61 11.95 -24.51
C ARG A 244 11.26 12.56 -24.11
N ARG A 245 10.23 12.24 -24.88
CA ARG A 245 8.88 12.60 -24.48
C ARG A 245 8.48 11.86 -23.21
N ILE A 246 7.65 12.48 -22.40
CA ILE A 246 7.07 11.89 -21.20
C ILE A 246 5.56 11.86 -21.37
N ASP A 247 4.99 10.66 -21.58
CA ASP A 247 3.55 10.45 -21.61
C ASP A 247 3.09 10.23 -20.17
N VAL A 248 2.04 10.90 -19.76
CA VAL A 248 1.48 10.82 -18.41
C VAL A 248 0.05 10.29 -18.49
N ALA A 249 -0.24 9.29 -17.69
CA ALA A 249 -1.59 8.80 -17.48
C ALA A 249 -1.91 8.74 -15.98
N HIS A 250 -2.94 9.49 -15.58
CA HIS A 250 -3.40 9.49 -14.19
C HIS A 250 -4.47 8.43 -13.96
N TYR A 251 -4.36 7.69 -12.87
CA TYR A 251 -5.46 6.88 -12.38
C TYR A 251 -6.66 7.77 -12.03
N PRO A 252 -7.89 7.30 -12.19
CA PRO A 252 -9.08 8.09 -11.84
C PRO A 252 -9.05 8.61 -10.40
N PRO A 253 -9.68 9.74 -10.10
CA PRO A 253 -9.82 10.24 -8.75
C PRO A 253 -10.36 9.17 -7.79
N GLY A 254 -9.77 9.07 -6.57
CA GLY A 254 -10.14 8.05 -5.59
C GLY A 254 -9.55 6.66 -5.85
N CYS A 255 -8.81 6.46 -6.94
CA CYS A 255 -8.27 5.16 -7.36
C CYS A 255 -6.75 5.01 -7.12
N SER A 256 -6.15 5.79 -6.22
CA SER A 256 -4.71 5.72 -5.91
C SER A 256 -4.23 4.31 -5.52
N LYS A 257 -5.07 3.52 -4.86
CA LYS A 257 -4.76 2.13 -4.50
C LYS A 257 -4.42 1.22 -5.69
N TYR A 258 -4.84 1.58 -6.90
CA TYR A 258 -4.52 0.85 -8.13
C TYR A 258 -3.19 1.25 -8.75
N ASN A 259 -2.57 2.34 -8.28
CA ASN A 259 -1.23 2.71 -8.70
C ASN A 259 -0.24 1.62 -8.23
N PRO A 260 0.51 0.95 -9.14
CA PRO A 260 1.36 -0.20 -8.79
C PRO A 260 2.35 0.06 -7.66
N ILE A 261 2.83 1.28 -7.51
CA ILE A 261 3.79 1.65 -6.49
C ILE A 261 3.25 1.45 -5.08
N GLU A 262 1.94 1.64 -4.85
CA GLU A 262 1.32 1.54 -3.54
C GLU A 262 1.37 0.12 -2.98
N HIS A 263 0.99 -0.86 -3.78
CA HIS A 263 0.87 -2.26 -3.35
C HIS A 263 2.06 -3.14 -3.70
N ARG A 264 3.02 -2.65 -4.53
CA ARG A 264 4.20 -3.41 -4.92
C ARG A 264 5.52 -2.83 -4.39
N LEU A 265 5.51 -1.60 -3.87
CA LEU A 265 6.68 -0.97 -3.26
C LEU A 265 6.36 -0.45 -1.86
N PHE A 266 5.43 0.49 -1.71
CA PHE A 266 5.21 1.20 -0.45
C PHE A 266 4.75 0.32 0.70
N CYS A 267 3.95 -0.74 0.44
CA CYS A 267 3.60 -1.73 1.44
C CYS A 267 4.83 -2.42 2.03
N HIS A 268 5.82 -2.77 1.18
CA HIS A 268 7.06 -3.42 1.61
C HIS A 268 8.00 -2.45 2.34
N LEU A 269 8.10 -1.20 1.87
CA LEU A 269 8.84 -0.15 2.59
C LEU A 269 8.25 0.07 3.97
N THR A 270 6.92 0.14 4.07
CA THR A 270 6.24 0.30 5.36
C THR A 270 6.57 -0.87 6.30
N HIS A 271 6.56 -2.09 5.78
CA HIS A 271 6.93 -3.27 6.56
C HIS A 271 8.39 -3.23 7.05
N SER A 272 9.32 -2.83 6.18
CA SER A 272 10.74 -2.72 6.51
C SER A 272 11.04 -1.63 7.56
N LEU A 273 10.14 -0.65 7.69
CA LEU A 273 10.26 0.43 8.68
C LEU A 273 9.47 0.18 9.97
N HIS A 274 8.75 -0.94 10.08
CA HIS A 274 7.99 -1.28 11.29
C HIS A 274 8.90 -1.46 12.50
N SER A 275 8.48 -0.93 13.65
CA SER A 275 9.17 -1.07 14.94
C SER A 275 10.59 -0.50 15.00
N VAL A 276 11.02 0.25 13.99
CA VAL A 276 12.37 0.82 13.94
C VAL A 276 12.33 2.30 14.30
N VAL A 277 13.23 2.72 15.16
CA VAL A 277 13.45 4.15 15.46
C VAL A 277 14.32 4.76 14.36
N LEU A 278 13.73 5.63 13.53
CA LEU A 278 14.45 6.31 12.45
C LEU A 278 15.22 7.52 12.99
N ARG A 279 16.34 7.30 13.64
CA ARG A 279 17.15 8.39 14.26
C ARG A 279 17.70 9.38 13.25
N SER A 280 17.95 8.94 12.01
CA SER A 280 18.46 9.82 10.97
C SER A 280 17.94 9.40 9.58
N ILE A 281 18.13 10.27 8.60
CA ILE A 281 17.78 10.00 7.20
C ILE A 281 18.66 8.89 6.60
N GLU A 282 19.90 8.72 7.08
CA GLU A 282 20.81 7.68 6.65
C GLU A 282 20.31 6.31 7.10
N VAL A 283 19.81 6.19 8.34
CA VAL A 283 19.20 4.96 8.85
C VAL A 283 17.96 4.61 8.00
N ALA A 284 17.12 5.60 7.67
CA ALA A 284 15.97 5.39 6.80
C ALA A 284 16.39 4.91 5.41
N ARG A 285 17.43 5.55 4.80
CA ARG A 285 17.98 5.14 3.51
C ARG A 285 18.45 3.70 3.53
N ASP A 286 19.22 3.30 4.53
CA ASP A 286 19.81 1.98 4.58
C ASP A 286 18.77 0.87 4.79
N LEU A 287 17.72 1.13 5.56
CA LEU A 287 16.60 0.21 5.73
C LEU A 287 15.78 0.08 4.44
N ILE A 288 15.48 1.21 3.79
CA ILE A 288 14.73 1.22 2.53
C ILE A 288 15.53 0.50 1.43
N ALA A 289 16.83 0.73 1.33
CA ALA A 289 17.69 0.07 0.35
C ALA A 289 17.78 -1.46 0.55
N ARG A 290 17.56 -1.96 1.75
CA ARG A 290 17.53 -3.40 2.04
C ARG A 290 16.18 -4.06 1.81
N THR A 291 15.17 -3.28 1.44
CA THR A 291 13.83 -3.83 1.20
C THR A 291 13.83 -4.73 -0.03
N THR A 292 13.41 -5.96 0.15
CA THR A 292 13.26 -6.93 -0.92
C THR A 292 12.03 -7.80 -0.69
N THR A 293 11.68 -8.62 -1.67
CA THR A 293 10.55 -9.54 -1.62
C THR A 293 10.94 -10.90 -2.20
N ALA A 294 10.15 -11.94 -1.95
CA ALA A 294 10.35 -13.25 -2.56
C ALA A 294 10.33 -13.19 -4.11
N THR A 295 9.69 -12.17 -4.68
CA THR A 295 9.64 -11.93 -6.13
C THR A 295 10.82 -11.10 -6.66
N GLY A 296 11.81 -10.81 -5.81
CA GLY A 296 13.06 -10.14 -6.23
C GLY A 296 12.93 -8.62 -6.40
N LEU A 297 12.12 -7.95 -5.59
CA LEU A 297 12.11 -6.47 -5.56
C LEU A 297 13.51 -5.95 -5.25
N ASN A 298 14.00 -5.04 -6.08
CA ASN A 298 15.28 -4.36 -5.90
C ASN A 298 15.04 -2.85 -5.70
N VAL A 299 15.55 -2.30 -4.60
CA VAL A 299 15.34 -0.90 -4.22
C VAL A 299 16.66 -0.18 -4.08
N ILE A 300 16.82 0.92 -4.81
CA ILE A 300 17.88 1.90 -4.59
C ILE A 300 17.29 3.04 -3.76
N ALA A 301 17.94 3.40 -2.66
CA ALA A 301 17.54 4.56 -1.86
C ALA A 301 18.66 5.61 -1.87
N GLU A 302 18.29 6.85 -2.15
CA GLU A 302 19.21 7.99 -2.17
C GLU A 302 18.66 9.13 -1.32
N ILE A 303 19.56 9.93 -0.76
CA ILE A 303 19.21 11.16 -0.05
C ILE A 303 19.31 12.32 -1.05
N ALA A 304 18.28 13.15 -1.08
CA ALA A 304 18.26 14.36 -1.90
C ALA A 304 19.34 15.35 -1.41
N SER A 305 20.05 15.94 -2.36
CA SER A 305 21.12 16.91 -2.07
C SER A 305 20.61 18.32 -1.74
N ARG A 306 19.31 18.56 -1.92
CA ARG A 306 18.66 19.86 -1.67
C ARG A 306 17.36 19.69 -0.87
N THR A 307 16.92 20.79 -0.28
CA THR A 307 15.61 20.90 0.38
C THR A 307 14.58 21.43 -0.61
N TYR A 308 13.35 20.91 -0.54
CA TYR A 308 12.25 21.31 -1.41
C TYR A 308 11.24 22.16 -0.64
N CYS A 309 10.84 23.29 -1.23
CA CYS A 309 9.95 24.26 -0.62
C CYS A 309 8.64 24.37 -1.40
N LYS A 310 7.53 24.47 -0.69
CA LYS A 310 6.20 24.75 -1.29
C LYS A 310 6.11 26.17 -1.82
N GLY A 311 5.10 26.41 -2.65
CA GLY A 311 4.69 27.76 -3.06
C GLY A 311 5.20 28.19 -4.43
N ARG A 312 6.03 27.39 -5.11
CA ARG A 312 6.39 27.67 -6.52
C ARG A 312 5.16 27.51 -7.41
N LYS A 313 4.96 28.50 -8.27
CA LYS A 313 3.93 28.51 -9.29
C LYS A 313 4.57 28.30 -10.67
N ALA A 314 3.77 27.85 -11.64
CA ALA A 314 4.19 27.84 -13.03
C ALA A 314 4.49 29.27 -13.50
N THR A 315 5.47 29.40 -14.39
CA THR A 315 5.85 30.71 -14.94
C THR A 315 4.77 31.25 -15.88
N ALA A 316 4.73 32.58 -16.05
CA ALA A 316 3.77 33.20 -16.94
C ALA A 316 4.00 32.76 -18.39
N ASP A 317 5.27 32.67 -18.80
CA ASP A 317 5.65 32.23 -20.14
C ASP A 317 5.20 30.80 -20.43
N PHE A 318 5.40 29.89 -19.46
CA PHE A 318 4.89 28.51 -19.60
C PHE A 318 3.36 28.45 -19.72
N LEU A 319 2.64 29.27 -18.96
CA LEU A 319 1.17 29.29 -19.01
C LEU A 319 0.64 29.88 -20.33
N GLN A 320 1.40 30.79 -20.97
CA GLN A 320 1.06 31.38 -22.25
C GLN A 320 1.28 30.40 -23.40
N ASP A 321 2.42 29.71 -23.42
CA ASP A 321 2.88 28.88 -24.54
C ASP A 321 2.96 27.39 -24.18
N MET A 322 2.14 26.94 -23.24
CA MET A 322 2.17 25.60 -22.67
C MET A 322 2.36 24.49 -23.74
N PRO A 323 3.55 23.84 -23.79
CA PRO A 323 3.89 22.90 -24.86
C PRO A 323 3.31 21.49 -24.62
N ILE A 324 2.43 21.33 -23.64
CA ILE A 324 1.79 20.05 -23.34
C ILE A 324 0.85 19.63 -24.45
N VAL A 325 1.03 18.41 -24.94
CA VAL A 325 0.12 17.78 -25.90
C VAL A 325 -0.89 16.95 -25.13
N TYR A 326 -2.13 17.38 -25.18
CA TYR A 326 -3.24 16.68 -24.51
C TYR A 326 -3.75 15.54 -25.39
N ASP A 327 -4.10 14.42 -24.78
CA ASP A 327 -4.75 13.30 -25.46
C ASP A 327 -6.23 13.64 -25.76
N ASP A 328 -6.80 13.07 -26.82
CA ASP A 328 -8.22 13.24 -27.16
C ASP A 328 -9.14 12.61 -26.10
N PHE A 329 -8.66 11.53 -25.45
CA PHE A 329 -9.38 10.86 -24.39
C PHE A 329 -8.96 11.39 -23.01
N LEU A 330 -9.88 12.00 -22.31
CA LEU A 330 -9.68 12.58 -20.97
C LEU A 330 -8.41 13.43 -20.89
N PRO A 331 -8.32 14.53 -21.64
CA PRO A 331 -7.11 15.36 -21.76
C PRO A 331 -6.55 15.85 -20.43
N GLN A 332 -7.40 16.01 -19.41
CA GLN A 332 -6.95 16.38 -18.08
C GLN A 332 -6.14 15.28 -17.38
N LEU A 333 -6.40 14.00 -17.69
CA LEU A 333 -5.73 12.85 -17.09
C LEU A 333 -4.60 12.30 -17.96
N ASN A 334 -4.67 12.52 -19.28
CA ASN A 334 -3.77 11.94 -20.26
C ASN A 334 -3.12 13.05 -21.10
N TYR A 335 -1.80 13.16 -21.03
CA TYR A 335 -1.06 14.18 -21.76
C TYR A 335 0.41 13.81 -21.92
N THR A 336 1.08 14.52 -22.84
CA THR A 336 2.51 14.33 -23.15
C THR A 336 3.28 15.63 -22.92
N ALA A 337 4.38 15.56 -22.18
CA ALA A 337 5.43 16.58 -22.19
C ALA A 337 6.41 16.23 -23.32
N PRO A 338 6.56 17.07 -24.34
CA PRO A 338 7.47 16.84 -25.47
C PRO A 338 8.94 16.93 -25.03
N ALA A 339 9.83 16.31 -25.83
CA ALA A 339 11.28 16.34 -25.60
C ALA A 339 11.89 17.69 -25.98
#